data_b21d87bb1767f9bcbb942e8904bc253c
#
_entry.id   b21d87bb1767f9bcbb942e8904bc253c
#
_cell.length_a   1.000
_cell.length_b   1.000
_cell.length_c   1.000
_cell.angle_alpha   90.00
_cell.angle_beta   90.00
_cell.angle_gamma   90.00
#
_symmetry.space_group_name_H-M   'P 1'
#
loop_
_entity.id
_entity.type
_entity.pdbx_description
1 polymer ?
#
loop_
_entity_poly.entity_id
_entity_poly.type
_entity_poly.pdbx_seq_one_letter_code
_entity_poly.pdbx_strand_id
1 'polypeptide(L)'
;MSKLILKESEKSEIRKMYLIEDVGNKKDGTSMRASDPGFWNYIKNMEGDPKSPSGTIKRPLLKAYEDTGGVLTIGYGHTGSDVKEGLVITKEQSQSLLEDDAAISADCVRRILQKWKDDGLQSYMVTQGEFDALVSLVFNSGCKAVRMSRFIQYLKNGQNKKAGESILKYRSSGLDNRRTAESNMFLS
;
A
#
# COMPACT_ATOMS: atom_id res chain seq x y z
N MET A 1 -17.47 4.85 -43.13
CA MET A 1 -16.59 4.08 -42.25
C MET A 1 -17.42 3.10 -41.47
N SER A 2 -17.36 1.80 -41.81
CA SER A 2 -18.12 0.76 -41.10
C SER A 2 -17.53 0.52 -39.72
N LYS A 3 -18.30 0.68 -38.64
CA LYS A 3 -17.92 0.25 -37.31
C LYS A 3 -17.74 -1.27 -37.31
N LEU A 4 -16.53 -1.73 -37.01
CA LEU A 4 -16.27 -3.14 -36.77
C LEU A 4 -17.02 -3.57 -35.52
N ILE A 5 -18.07 -4.35 -35.66
CA ILE A 5 -18.84 -4.91 -34.54
C ILE A 5 -18.26 -6.31 -34.28
N LEU A 6 -17.43 -6.44 -33.26
CA LEU A 6 -16.92 -7.73 -32.82
C LEU A 6 -18.05 -8.61 -32.25
N LYS A 7 -18.04 -9.89 -32.58
CA LYS A 7 -18.95 -10.90 -31.99
C LYS A 7 -18.66 -11.07 -30.50
N GLU A 8 -19.64 -11.45 -29.69
CA GLU A 8 -19.43 -11.66 -28.24
C GLU A 8 -18.38 -12.73 -27.94
N SER A 9 -18.23 -13.74 -28.81
CA SER A 9 -17.13 -14.72 -28.72
C SER A 9 -15.74 -14.10 -28.89
N GLU A 10 -15.60 -13.18 -29.86
CA GLU A 10 -14.32 -12.46 -30.10
C GLU A 10 -14.01 -11.48 -28.97
N LYS A 11 -15.03 -10.82 -28.42
CA LYS A 11 -14.88 -9.98 -27.22
C LYS A 11 -14.49 -10.81 -25.99
N SER A 12 -15.01 -12.04 -25.88
CA SER A 12 -14.67 -12.97 -24.81
C SER A 12 -13.22 -13.46 -24.92
N GLU A 13 -12.75 -13.76 -26.14
CA GLU A 13 -11.35 -14.16 -26.38
C GLU A 13 -10.40 -12.99 -26.17
N ILE A 14 -10.72 -11.80 -26.64
CA ILE A 14 -9.95 -10.59 -26.41
C ILE A 14 -9.88 -10.32 -24.90
N ARG A 15 -11.00 -10.41 -24.15
CA ARG A 15 -11.01 -10.30 -22.69
C ARG A 15 -10.14 -11.36 -22.02
N LYS A 16 -10.14 -12.60 -22.51
CA LYS A 16 -9.27 -13.67 -22.02
C LYS A 16 -7.79 -13.37 -22.30
N MET A 17 -7.44 -12.86 -23.48
CA MET A 17 -6.07 -12.46 -23.81
C MET A 17 -5.57 -11.31 -22.92
N TYR A 18 -6.37 -10.26 -22.73
CA TYR A 18 -6.02 -9.16 -21.83
C TYR A 18 -5.95 -9.58 -20.36
N LEU A 19 -6.79 -10.53 -19.92
CA LEU A 19 -6.72 -11.12 -18.59
C LEU A 19 -5.48 -12.00 -18.41
N ILE A 20 -4.97 -12.63 -19.49
CA ILE A 20 -3.79 -13.49 -19.46
C ILE A 20 -2.50 -12.66 -19.42
N GLU A 21 -2.44 -11.52 -20.12
CA GLU A 21 -1.27 -10.62 -20.04
C GLU A 21 -1.14 -9.95 -18.67
N ASP A 22 -2.25 -9.56 -18.04
CA ASP A 22 -2.25 -8.98 -16.69
C ASP A 22 -2.06 -10.04 -15.60
N VAL A 23 -2.41 -11.30 -15.84
CA VAL A 23 -2.26 -12.43 -14.89
C VAL A 23 -0.80 -12.91 -14.80
N GLY A 24 0.04 -12.66 -15.79
CA GLY A 24 1.43 -13.20 -15.85
C GLY A 24 2.32 -12.77 -14.66
N ASN A 25 2.07 -11.61 -14.05
CA ASN A 25 2.81 -11.08 -12.91
C ASN A 25 2.02 -11.11 -11.58
N LYS A 26 0.75 -11.53 -11.60
CA LYS A 26 -0.07 -11.61 -10.40
C LYS A 26 0.20 -12.88 -9.60
N LYS A 27 0.25 -12.72 -8.28
CA LYS A 27 0.48 -13.80 -7.31
C LYS A 27 -0.66 -13.85 -6.31
N ASP A 28 -0.79 -14.98 -5.62
CA ASP A 28 -1.71 -15.11 -4.50
C ASP A 28 -1.32 -14.13 -3.38
N GLY A 29 -2.05 -13.03 -3.30
CA GLY A 29 -1.78 -11.96 -2.35
C GLY A 29 -1.96 -12.37 -0.89
N THR A 30 -2.62 -13.50 -0.63
CA THR A 30 -2.82 -14.01 0.75
C THR A 30 -1.51 -14.49 1.40
N SER A 31 -0.48 -14.78 0.61
CA SER A 31 0.85 -15.22 1.05
C SER A 31 1.98 -14.20 0.79
N MET A 32 1.67 -13.04 0.20
CA MET A 32 2.68 -12.04 -0.15
C MET A 32 3.25 -11.32 1.06
N ARG A 33 4.48 -10.83 0.90
CA ARG A 33 5.17 -9.92 1.81
C ARG A 33 5.51 -8.63 1.07
N ALA A 34 5.73 -7.54 1.82
CA ALA A 34 6.24 -6.30 1.24
C ALA A 34 7.61 -6.53 0.58
N SER A 35 7.87 -5.85 -0.54
CA SER A 35 9.10 -6.02 -1.31
C SER A 35 10.31 -5.45 -0.58
N ASP A 36 11.46 -6.09 -0.74
CA ASP A 36 12.74 -5.65 -0.19
C ASP A 36 13.76 -5.44 -1.33
N PRO A 37 14.49 -4.32 -1.38
CA PRO A 37 14.49 -3.17 -0.45
C PRO A 37 13.51 -2.04 -0.84
N GLY A 38 12.78 -2.16 -1.97
CA GLY A 38 12.01 -1.06 -2.57
C GLY A 38 10.97 -0.45 -1.61
N PHE A 39 10.12 -1.30 -1.05
CA PHE A 39 9.08 -0.88 -0.11
C PHE A 39 9.65 -0.22 1.15
N TRP A 40 10.70 -0.81 1.76
CA TRP A 40 11.29 -0.28 2.99
C TRP A 40 11.92 1.09 2.79
N ASN A 41 12.63 1.30 1.67
CA ASN A 41 13.19 2.60 1.33
C ASN A 41 12.09 3.65 1.12
N TYR A 42 11.01 3.26 0.44
CA TYR A 42 9.85 4.12 0.23
C TYR A 42 9.21 4.53 1.57
N ILE A 43 8.87 3.57 2.46
CA ILE A 43 8.24 3.88 3.76
C ILE A 43 9.15 4.77 4.62
N LYS A 44 10.45 4.48 4.72
CA LYS A 44 11.41 5.32 5.45
C LYS A 44 11.44 6.76 4.92
N ASN A 45 11.32 6.94 3.60
CA ASN A 45 11.28 8.27 3.00
C ASN A 45 9.95 9.00 3.26
N MET A 46 8.85 8.28 3.46
CA MET A 46 7.58 8.89 3.84
C MET A 46 7.53 9.27 5.33
N GLU A 47 8.02 8.40 6.21
CA GLU A 47 7.83 8.51 7.67
C GLU A 47 9.05 9.11 8.41
N GLY A 48 10.23 9.12 7.81
CA GLY A 48 11.45 9.57 8.48
C GLY A 48 11.56 11.09 8.65
N ASP A 49 12.56 11.52 9.43
CA ASP A 49 12.85 12.90 9.76
C ASP A 49 12.91 13.80 8.52
N PRO A 50 12.05 14.81 8.39
CA PRO A 50 12.03 15.73 7.25
C PRO A 50 13.33 16.56 7.13
N LYS A 51 14.12 16.67 8.21
CA LYS A 51 15.42 17.34 8.22
C LYS A 51 16.57 16.45 7.73
N SER A 52 16.29 15.22 7.29
CA SER A 52 17.31 14.37 6.67
C SER A 52 17.83 15.00 5.38
N PRO A 53 19.14 14.82 5.04
CA PRO A 53 19.71 15.38 3.82
C PRO A 53 18.92 14.96 2.57
N SER A 54 18.74 15.89 1.63
CA SER A 54 18.09 15.61 0.35
C SER A 54 18.83 14.52 -0.42
N GLY A 55 18.08 13.64 -1.09
CA GLY A 55 18.65 12.52 -1.86
C GLY A 55 19.12 11.32 -1.04
N THR A 56 18.92 11.34 0.28
CA THR A 56 19.22 10.19 1.17
C THR A 56 17.95 9.59 1.73
N ILE A 57 18.02 8.32 2.15
CA ILE A 57 16.94 7.70 2.93
C ILE A 57 16.83 8.44 4.25
N LYS A 58 15.61 8.88 4.60
CA LYS A 58 15.37 9.63 5.83
C LYS A 58 15.71 8.80 7.06
N ARG A 59 16.24 9.49 8.08
CA ARG A 59 16.61 8.89 9.36
C ARG A 59 15.40 8.77 10.29
N PRO A 60 15.37 7.80 11.21
CA PRO A 60 14.35 7.75 12.26
C PRO A 60 14.55 8.85 13.29
N LEU A 61 13.49 9.28 13.94
CA LEU A 61 13.53 10.11 15.15
C LEU A 61 13.70 9.21 16.38
N LEU A 62 14.91 9.13 16.91
CA LEU A 62 15.28 8.15 17.95
C LEU A 62 14.84 8.53 19.37
N LYS A 63 14.36 9.76 19.59
CA LYS A 63 13.75 10.21 20.84
C LYS A 63 12.28 10.42 20.65
N ALA A 64 11.46 9.98 21.60
CA ALA A 64 10.02 10.18 21.57
C ALA A 64 9.67 11.68 21.53
N TYR A 65 8.69 12.02 20.70
CA TYR A 65 8.18 13.37 20.49
C TYR A 65 6.66 13.32 20.36
N GLU A 66 6.01 14.44 20.60
CA GLU A 66 4.59 14.59 20.26
C GLU A 66 4.47 14.98 18.79
N ASP A 67 3.62 14.27 18.04
CA ASP A 67 3.27 14.62 16.68
C ASP A 67 2.31 15.84 16.65
N THR A 68 1.90 16.27 15.45
CA THR A 68 0.97 17.40 15.28
C THR A 68 -0.42 17.15 15.87
N GLY A 69 -0.76 15.91 16.19
CA GLY A 69 -1.99 15.48 16.85
C GLY A 69 -1.86 15.30 18.37
N GLY A 70 -0.68 15.57 18.96
CA GLY A 70 -0.40 15.37 20.37
C GLY A 70 -0.20 13.90 20.76
N VAL A 71 0.12 13.04 19.80
CA VAL A 71 0.38 11.61 20.03
C VAL A 71 1.87 11.38 20.19
N LEU A 72 2.28 10.70 21.28
CA LEU A 72 3.66 10.30 21.49
C LEU A 72 4.09 9.31 20.39
N THR A 73 5.14 9.68 19.67
CA THR A 73 5.61 9.02 18.46
C THR A 73 7.13 8.83 18.53
N ILE A 74 7.66 7.75 17.96
CA ILE A 74 9.11 7.48 17.92
C ILE A 74 9.50 6.77 16.61
N GLY A 75 10.76 6.83 16.25
CA GLY A 75 11.33 6.10 15.12
C GLY A 75 10.84 6.61 13.77
N TYR A 76 10.20 5.74 13.02
CA TYR A 76 9.53 6.02 11.73
C TYR A 76 8.01 6.14 11.89
N GLY A 77 7.55 6.84 12.92
CA GLY A 77 6.13 7.08 13.14
C GLY A 77 5.45 6.05 14.03
N HIS A 78 6.21 5.21 14.75
CA HIS A 78 5.63 4.25 15.69
C HIS A 78 4.94 4.96 16.85
N THR A 79 3.72 4.53 17.15
CA THR A 79 2.88 5.02 18.26
C THR A 79 2.29 3.85 19.02
N GLY A 80 2.14 3.99 20.32
CA GLY A 80 1.56 2.90 21.11
C GLY A 80 1.71 3.17 22.61
N SER A 81 1.17 2.27 23.41
CA SER A 81 1.26 2.35 24.88
C SER A 81 2.69 2.12 25.41
N ASP A 82 3.58 1.61 24.58
CA ASP A 82 5.00 1.39 24.84
C ASP A 82 5.83 2.65 24.60
N VAL A 83 5.35 3.63 23.82
CA VAL A 83 6.01 4.92 23.63
C VAL A 83 5.74 5.81 24.84
N LYS A 84 6.79 6.16 25.57
CA LYS A 84 6.73 7.02 26.77
C LYS A 84 7.52 8.30 26.53
N GLU A 85 7.12 9.36 27.22
CA GLU A 85 7.90 10.60 27.23
C GLU A 85 9.34 10.33 27.67
N GLY A 86 10.30 10.92 26.94
CA GLY A 86 11.73 10.73 27.19
C GLY A 86 12.32 9.39 26.69
N LEU A 87 11.51 8.48 26.14
CA LEU A 87 12.02 7.23 25.56
C LEU A 87 13.01 7.52 24.44
N VAL A 88 14.14 6.80 24.46
CA VAL A 88 15.18 6.83 23.42
C VAL A 88 15.42 5.41 22.95
N ILE A 89 15.48 5.20 21.65
CA ILE A 89 15.72 3.90 21.00
C ILE A 89 16.92 3.95 20.09
N THR A 90 17.47 2.79 19.71
CA THR A 90 18.51 2.68 18.69
C THR A 90 17.93 2.69 17.28
N LYS A 91 18.80 2.80 16.26
CA LYS A 91 18.37 2.68 14.85
C LYS A 91 17.82 1.30 14.54
N GLU A 92 18.41 0.26 15.11
CA GLU A 92 18.02 -1.14 14.96
C GLU A 92 16.63 -1.37 15.58
N GLN A 93 16.39 -0.83 16.77
CA GLN A 93 15.08 -0.86 17.41
C GLN A 93 14.04 -0.11 16.58
N SER A 94 14.38 1.06 16.03
CA SER A 94 13.49 1.80 15.14
C SER A 94 13.16 1.04 13.86
N GLN A 95 14.13 0.30 13.31
CA GLN A 95 13.91 -0.57 12.16
C GLN A 95 12.94 -1.72 12.51
N SER A 96 13.14 -2.37 13.66
CA SER A 96 12.26 -3.45 14.12
C SER A 96 10.82 -2.97 14.32
N LEU A 97 10.63 -1.81 14.96
CA LEU A 97 9.29 -1.21 15.13
C LEU A 97 8.62 -0.93 13.78
N LEU A 98 9.35 -0.39 12.80
CA LEU A 98 8.82 -0.17 11.46
C LEU A 98 8.39 -1.47 10.79
N GLU A 99 9.18 -2.53 10.91
CA GLU A 99 8.87 -3.85 10.36
C GLU A 99 7.63 -4.46 11.01
N ASP A 100 7.48 -4.35 12.33
CA ASP A 100 6.33 -4.82 13.08
C ASP A 100 5.04 -4.08 12.67
N ASP A 101 5.09 -2.74 12.58
CA ASP A 101 3.95 -1.91 12.16
C ASP A 101 3.54 -2.21 10.71
N ALA A 102 4.52 -2.40 9.83
CA ALA A 102 4.25 -2.77 8.44
C ALA A 102 3.74 -4.20 8.32
N ALA A 103 4.18 -5.14 9.18
CA ALA A 103 3.66 -6.49 9.22
C ALA A 103 2.17 -6.51 9.59
N ILE A 104 1.74 -5.69 10.57
CA ILE A 104 0.32 -5.50 10.93
C ILE A 104 -0.47 -4.99 9.73
N SER A 105 0.10 -4.04 8.99
CA SER A 105 -0.53 -3.49 7.78
C SER A 105 -0.65 -4.52 6.65
N ALA A 106 0.40 -5.30 6.43
CA ALA A 106 0.40 -6.41 5.47
C ALA A 106 -0.60 -7.51 5.85
N ASP A 107 -0.76 -7.81 7.14
CA ASP A 107 -1.77 -8.77 7.63
C ASP A 107 -3.19 -8.27 7.35
N CYS A 108 -3.45 -6.98 7.47
CA CYS A 108 -4.74 -6.42 7.06
C CYS A 108 -5.00 -6.63 5.57
N VAL A 109 -4.01 -6.36 4.70
CA VAL A 109 -4.15 -6.58 3.25
C VAL A 109 -4.41 -8.05 2.96
N ARG A 110 -3.61 -8.96 3.54
CA ARG A 110 -3.80 -10.41 3.37
C ARG A 110 -5.22 -10.88 3.79
N ARG A 111 -5.76 -10.35 4.90
CA ARG A 111 -7.14 -10.67 5.32
C ARG A 111 -8.20 -10.14 4.35
N ILE A 112 -8.00 -8.99 3.73
CA ILE A 112 -8.89 -8.49 2.68
C ILE A 112 -8.87 -9.44 1.48
N LEU A 113 -7.69 -9.80 1.02
CA LEU A 113 -7.50 -10.68 -0.14
C LEU A 113 -7.98 -12.11 0.14
N GLN A 114 -7.75 -12.63 1.36
CA GLN A 114 -8.25 -13.94 1.77
C GLN A 114 -9.79 -13.98 1.71
N LYS A 115 -10.46 -12.94 2.21
CA LYS A 115 -11.91 -12.89 2.10
C LYS A 115 -12.38 -12.90 0.64
N TRP A 116 -11.70 -12.22 -0.27
CA TRP A 116 -12.05 -12.27 -1.69
C TRP A 116 -11.80 -13.65 -2.30
N LYS A 117 -10.75 -14.33 -1.90
CA LYS A 117 -10.45 -15.71 -2.28
C LYS A 117 -11.56 -16.64 -1.82
N ASP A 118 -11.98 -16.52 -0.56
CA ASP A 118 -13.07 -17.31 0.03
C ASP A 118 -14.41 -17.02 -0.65
N ASP A 119 -14.64 -15.79 -1.11
CA ASP A 119 -15.81 -15.38 -1.90
C ASP A 119 -15.73 -15.83 -3.38
N GLY A 120 -14.67 -16.53 -3.81
CA GLY A 120 -14.47 -17.02 -5.18
C GLY A 120 -14.05 -15.94 -6.19
N LEU A 121 -13.62 -14.76 -5.74
CA LEU A 121 -13.21 -13.66 -6.61
C LEU A 121 -11.74 -13.82 -7.03
N GLN A 122 -11.41 -13.51 -8.30
CA GLN A 122 -10.02 -13.55 -8.79
C GLN A 122 -9.17 -12.34 -8.35
N SER A 123 -9.80 -11.29 -7.84
CA SER A 123 -9.13 -10.06 -7.37
C SER A 123 -8.25 -10.24 -6.11
N TYR A 124 -8.20 -11.44 -5.53
CA TYR A 124 -7.15 -11.79 -4.55
C TYR A 124 -5.76 -11.97 -5.17
N MET A 125 -5.70 -12.22 -6.48
CA MET A 125 -4.47 -12.26 -7.24
C MET A 125 -4.02 -10.83 -7.54
N VAL A 126 -2.87 -10.44 -7.03
CA VAL A 126 -2.33 -9.07 -7.13
C VAL A 126 -0.87 -9.09 -7.59
N THR A 127 -0.40 -7.99 -8.18
CA THR A 127 1.03 -7.77 -8.43
C THR A 127 1.75 -7.40 -7.14
N GLN A 128 3.09 -7.44 -7.15
CA GLN A 128 3.87 -6.95 -6.00
C GLN A 128 3.63 -5.47 -5.76
N GLY A 129 3.56 -4.65 -6.83
CA GLY A 129 3.28 -3.23 -6.72
C GLY A 129 1.89 -2.93 -6.15
N GLU A 130 0.85 -3.67 -6.58
CA GLU A 130 -0.49 -3.58 -6.00
C GLU A 130 -0.46 -3.91 -4.49
N PHE A 131 0.23 -4.99 -4.09
CA PHE A 131 0.34 -5.39 -2.69
C PHE A 131 1.06 -4.34 -1.85
N ASP A 132 2.22 -3.88 -2.29
CA ASP A 132 3.04 -2.88 -1.59
C ASP A 132 2.30 -1.55 -1.43
N ALA A 133 1.61 -1.08 -2.48
CA ALA A 133 0.79 0.12 -2.42
C ALA A 133 -0.36 -0.03 -1.40
N LEU A 134 -1.03 -1.18 -1.37
CA LEU A 134 -2.08 -1.46 -0.39
C LEU A 134 -1.53 -1.48 1.04
N VAL A 135 -0.35 -2.07 1.27
CA VAL A 135 0.31 -2.05 2.58
C VAL A 135 0.63 -0.62 3.02
N SER A 136 1.19 0.22 2.12
CA SER A 136 1.44 1.63 2.40
C SER A 136 0.16 2.41 2.76
N LEU A 137 -0.91 2.20 2.00
CA LEU A 137 -2.21 2.84 2.25
C LEU A 137 -2.80 2.43 3.61
N VAL A 138 -2.68 1.15 4.00
CA VAL A 138 -3.10 0.66 5.31
C VAL A 138 -2.23 1.25 6.41
N PHE A 139 -0.91 1.26 6.24
CA PHE A 139 0.04 1.84 7.17
C PHE A 139 -0.30 3.32 7.49
N ASN A 140 -0.59 4.11 6.45
CA ASN A 140 -0.90 5.54 6.61
C ASN A 140 -2.33 5.82 7.09
N SER A 141 -3.32 5.03 6.70
CA SER A 141 -4.75 5.38 6.89
C SER A 141 -5.52 4.41 7.77
N GLY A 142 -4.90 3.31 8.15
CA GLY A 142 -5.52 2.24 8.92
C GLY A 142 -6.39 1.29 8.10
N CYS A 143 -6.49 0.06 8.57
CA CYS A 143 -7.17 -1.05 7.89
C CYS A 143 -8.66 -0.76 7.57
N LYS A 144 -9.39 -0.21 8.54
CA LYS A 144 -10.83 0.11 8.38
C LYS A 144 -11.06 1.11 7.25
N ALA A 145 -10.26 2.18 7.19
CA ALA A 145 -10.40 3.23 6.20
C ALA A 145 -10.11 2.71 4.77
N VAL A 146 -9.06 1.89 4.62
CA VAL A 146 -8.71 1.26 3.33
C VAL A 146 -9.83 0.31 2.87
N ARG A 147 -10.35 -0.57 3.73
CA ARG A 147 -11.45 -1.48 3.40
C ARG A 147 -12.71 -0.78 2.90
N MET A 148 -12.98 0.42 3.38
CA MET A 148 -14.15 1.23 2.99
C MET A 148 -13.87 2.18 1.82
N SER A 149 -12.66 2.19 1.29
CA SER A 149 -12.26 3.11 0.23
C SER A 149 -12.85 2.73 -1.13
N ARG A 150 -12.94 3.74 -2.02
CA ARG A 150 -13.44 3.53 -3.39
C ARG A 150 -12.45 2.70 -4.22
N PHE A 151 -11.14 2.89 -4.03
CA PHE A 151 -10.14 2.14 -4.78
C PHE A 151 -10.18 0.63 -4.46
N ILE A 152 -10.47 0.24 -3.23
CA ILE A 152 -10.68 -1.17 -2.84
C ILE A 152 -11.90 -1.75 -3.56
N GLN A 153 -12.99 -0.99 -3.73
CA GLN A 153 -14.16 -1.47 -4.48
C GLN A 153 -13.83 -1.65 -5.96
N TYR A 154 -13.05 -0.75 -6.56
CA TYR A 154 -12.59 -0.91 -7.94
C TYR A 154 -11.71 -2.14 -8.10
N LEU A 155 -10.72 -2.35 -7.21
CA LEU A 155 -9.85 -3.51 -7.23
C LEU A 155 -10.64 -4.81 -7.06
N LYS A 156 -11.57 -4.86 -6.11
CA LYS A 156 -12.45 -6.02 -5.88
C LYS A 156 -13.21 -6.43 -7.14
N ASN A 157 -13.59 -5.47 -7.98
CA ASN A 157 -14.31 -5.69 -9.23
C ASN A 157 -13.39 -5.85 -10.46
N GLY A 158 -12.08 -6.07 -10.26
CA GLY A 158 -11.10 -6.25 -11.33
C GLY A 158 -10.81 -4.99 -12.15
N GLN A 159 -11.19 -3.80 -11.64
CA GLN A 159 -10.99 -2.51 -12.31
C GLN A 159 -9.67 -1.85 -11.86
N ASN A 160 -8.54 -2.57 -12.02
CA ASN A 160 -7.24 -2.21 -11.47
C ASN A 160 -6.78 -0.80 -11.86
N LYS A 161 -6.93 -0.41 -13.13
CA LYS A 161 -6.60 0.96 -13.59
C LYS A 161 -7.37 2.02 -12.82
N LYS A 162 -8.70 1.85 -12.68
CA LYS A 162 -9.53 2.79 -11.90
C LYS A 162 -9.18 2.77 -10.41
N ALA A 163 -8.79 1.63 -9.88
CA ALA A 163 -8.32 1.52 -8.50
C ALA A 163 -7.07 2.39 -8.31
N GLY A 164 -6.03 2.21 -9.12
CA GLY A 164 -4.80 3.01 -9.08
C GLY A 164 -5.06 4.51 -9.24
N GLU A 165 -5.82 4.91 -10.27
CA GLU A 165 -6.19 6.31 -10.50
C GLU A 165 -6.97 6.94 -9.32
N SER A 166 -7.80 6.15 -8.61
CA SER A 166 -8.56 6.65 -7.48
C SER A 166 -7.75 6.82 -6.20
N ILE A 167 -6.57 6.19 -6.11
CA ILE A 167 -5.60 6.40 -5.02
C ILE A 167 -5.15 7.85 -4.99
N LEU A 168 -4.94 8.50 -6.14
CA LEU A 168 -4.53 9.91 -6.22
C LEU A 168 -5.44 10.87 -5.44
N LYS A 169 -6.73 10.55 -5.34
CA LYS A 169 -7.74 11.37 -4.66
C LYS A 169 -8.06 10.88 -3.25
N TYR A 170 -7.44 9.79 -2.81
CA TYR A 170 -7.75 9.20 -1.54
C TYR A 170 -7.07 9.94 -0.39
N ARG A 171 -7.86 10.70 0.40
CA ARG A 171 -7.36 11.48 1.55
C ARG A 171 -6.06 12.24 1.19
N SER A 172 -6.06 12.92 0.05
CA SER A 172 -4.86 13.52 -0.54
C SER A 172 -4.43 14.83 0.13
N SER A 173 -5.26 15.48 0.93
CA SER A 173 -4.92 16.78 1.56
C SER A 173 -3.59 16.68 2.32
N GLY A 174 -2.56 17.38 1.82
CA GLY A 174 -1.20 17.35 2.37
C GLY A 174 -0.40 16.08 2.06
N LEU A 175 -0.94 15.14 1.27
CA LEU A 175 -0.34 13.83 0.97
C LEU A 175 -0.17 13.58 -0.52
N ASP A 176 -0.21 14.60 -1.37
CA ASP A 176 -0.23 14.45 -2.83
C ASP A 176 0.99 13.65 -3.36
N ASN A 177 2.19 13.92 -2.86
CA ASN A 177 3.40 13.19 -3.24
C ASN A 177 3.31 11.70 -2.84
N ARG A 178 2.76 11.42 -1.66
CA ARG A 178 2.56 10.05 -1.18
C ARG A 178 1.55 9.32 -2.05
N ARG A 179 0.40 9.91 -2.33
CA ARG A 179 -0.65 9.30 -3.17
C ARG A 179 -0.19 9.08 -4.61
N THR A 180 0.62 10.00 -5.15
CA THR A 180 1.25 9.83 -6.47
C THR A 180 2.19 8.62 -6.48
N ALA A 181 3.05 8.48 -5.48
CA ALA A 181 3.96 7.34 -5.37
C ALA A 181 3.20 6.01 -5.18
N GLU A 182 2.17 5.99 -4.33
CA GLU A 182 1.32 4.81 -4.11
C GLU A 182 0.53 4.41 -5.37
N SER A 183 -0.01 5.38 -6.11
CA SER A 183 -0.69 5.14 -7.38
C SER A 183 0.26 4.58 -8.44
N ASN A 184 1.47 5.15 -8.58
CA ASN A 184 2.48 4.66 -9.51
C ASN A 184 2.94 3.23 -9.15
N MET A 185 3.16 2.95 -7.87
CA MET A 185 3.51 1.62 -7.37
C MET A 185 2.39 0.60 -7.66
N PHE A 186 1.14 1.01 -7.48
CA PHE A 186 -0.03 0.18 -7.74
C PHE A 186 -0.20 -0.17 -9.23
N LEU A 187 0.17 0.74 -10.12
CA LEU A 187 0.01 0.62 -11.58
C LEU A 187 1.26 0.05 -12.29
N SER A 188 2.34 -0.24 -11.56
CA SER A 188 3.57 -0.88 -12.08
C SER A 188 3.44 -2.43 -12.12
#